data_e8f4fe7bcc2169b0f95b81fe6346c182
#
_entry.id   e8f4fe7bcc2169b0f95b81fe6346c182
#
_cell.length_a   1.000
_cell.length_b   1.000
_cell.length_c   1.000
_cell.angle_alpha   90.00
_cell.angle_beta   90.00
_cell.angle_gamma   90.00
#
_symmetry.space_group_name_H-M   'P 1'
#
loop_
_entity.id
_entity.type
_entity.pdbx_description
1 polymer ?
#
loop_
_entity_poly.entity_id
_entity_poly.type
_entity_poly.pdbx_seq_one_letter_code
_entity_poly.pdbx_strand_id
1 'polypeptide(L)'
;MPETVSESLDTVVQKENWTLEDHDAILVKLTEESNAPARVRKILATLEAENPDPKGAAAQKIGIARYMLWRFDSALEALAAAPDNKDRRFFQALCYKHLRRYDKALEEFARARDKGADQASVDIQIAETHALSGNLETAQGLLGKLGKSLSDDTRFLVTRGLTNELAGNDDQSLADYQRALEINPDDTAAMFRLAFFWDLHGDEEQAMTLYKQCVERPPVFANALLNLATLYEDQGLFDNSISCLRRILATNPNHPRARMFLKDADSSKNMYYDEDQARRIAHRNAILDIPVTDFELSVRARNCLKKMNIRTLGDLIRTSEAELMSYKNFGETSLREIKAMLGAKGLRLGQALEEAELSGLISAPVAKTNVKNEGVLATPLAQIAFSKRARKALDNLGITTLGELTAKTEAELLACENFGQTSLNEIRQRLGEYGLALREPD
;
A
#
# COMPACT_ATOMS: atom_id res chain seq x y z
N MET A 1 46.59 -14.32 -3.43
CA MET A 1 45.48 -13.39 -3.43
C MET A 1 45.96 -12.14 -2.74
N PRO A 2 46.04 -10.97 -3.37
CA PRO A 2 46.34 -9.76 -2.64
C PRO A 2 45.15 -9.48 -1.70
N GLU A 3 45.45 -9.24 -0.42
CA GLU A 3 44.49 -8.74 0.57
C GLU A 3 43.97 -7.39 0.04
N THR A 4 42.79 -7.41 -0.55
CA THR A 4 42.03 -6.17 -0.82
C THR A 4 41.64 -5.62 0.53
N VAL A 5 42.34 -4.55 0.94
CA VAL A 5 41.93 -3.72 2.09
C VAL A 5 40.48 -3.34 1.85
N SER A 6 39.57 -3.94 2.64
CA SER A 6 38.14 -3.66 2.53
C SER A 6 37.88 -2.20 2.90
N GLU A 7 37.76 -1.31 1.90
CA GLU A 7 37.39 0.08 2.12
C GLU A 7 36.09 0.12 2.93
N SER A 8 35.99 1.01 3.91
CA SER A 8 34.74 1.19 4.66
C SER A 8 33.69 1.83 3.77
N LEU A 9 32.39 1.60 4.06
CA LEU A 9 31.30 2.24 3.33
C LEU A 9 31.46 3.77 3.29
N ASP A 10 31.86 4.36 4.43
CA ASP A 10 32.04 5.81 4.54
C ASP A 10 33.18 6.31 3.62
N THR A 11 34.24 5.52 3.44
CA THR A 11 35.33 5.85 2.52
C THR A 11 34.85 5.89 1.07
N VAL A 12 34.07 4.88 0.64
CA VAL A 12 33.51 4.83 -0.72
C VAL A 12 32.52 5.99 -0.96
N VAL A 13 31.68 6.28 0.02
CA VAL A 13 30.71 7.39 -0.06
C VAL A 13 31.40 8.75 -0.17
N GLN A 14 32.56 8.94 0.46
CA GLN A 14 33.34 10.18 0.42
C GLN A 14 34.14 10.40 -0.87
N LYS A 15 34.30 9.38 -1.72
CA LYS A 15 34.96 9.54 -3.03
C LYS A 15 34.35 10.71 -3.80
N GLU A 16 35.14 11.46 -4.54
CA GLU A 16 34.68 12.61 -5.32
C GLU A 16 33.66 12.22 -6.38
N ASN A 17 33.95 11.13 -7.13
CA ASN A 17 33.05 10.54 -8.11
C ASN A 17 32.70 9.12 -7.72
N TRP A 18 31.49 8.68 -8.07
CA TRP A 18 31.09 7.28 -8.01
C TRP A 18 31.10 6.66 -9.40
N THR A 19 31.72 5.50 -9.49
CA THR A 19 31.77 4.64 -10.68
C THR A 19 30.82 3.45 -10.53
N LEU A 20 30.73 2.61 -11.56
CA LEU A 20 30.01 1.33 -11.46
C LEU A 20 30.62 0.43 -10.39
N GLU A 21 31.96 0.40 -10.28
CA GLU A 21 32.69 -0.39 -9.25
C GLU A 21 32.35 0.12 -7.84
N ASP A 22 32.25 1.44 -7.64
CA ASP A 22 31.87 2.02 -6.34
C ASP A 22 30.42 1.70 -5.98
N HIS A 23 29.52 1.71 -6.96
CA HIS A 23 28.13 1.25 -6.78
C HIS A 23 28.10 -0.20 -6.29
N ASP A 24 28.83 -1.10 -6.95
CA ASP A 24 28.87 -2.51 -6.59
C ASP A 24 29.51 -2.71 -5.21
N ALA A 25 30.59 -1.96 -4.90
CA ALA A 25 31.21 -1.96 -3.58
C ALA A 25 30.26 -1.46 -2.48
N ILE A 26 29.47 -0.42 -2.73
CA ILE A 26 28.45 0.07 -1.81
C ILE A 26 27.40 -1.03 -1.58
N LEU A 27 26.92 -1.68 -2.63
CA LEU A 27 25.94 -2.77 -2.50
C LEU A 27 26.48 -3.92 -1.65
N VAL A 28 27.70 -4.38 -1.90
CA VAL A 28 28.35 -5.44 -1.12
C VAL A 28 28.46 -5.05 0.36
N LYS A 29 28.86 -3.81 0.68
CA LYS A 29 28.93 -3.34 2.07
C LYS A 29 27.56 -3.24 2.74
N LEU A 30 26.55 -2.87 1.98
CA LEU A 30 25.20 -2.81 2.48
C LEU A 30 24.59 -4.21 2.76
N THR A 31 25.14 -5.30 2.18
CA THR A 31 24.70 -6.67 2.51
C THR A 31 24.97 -7.02 3.98
N GLU A 32 25.96 -6.39 4.57
CA GLU A 32 26.34 -6.60 5.97
C GLU A 32 25.45 -5.81 6.95
N GLU A 33 24.63 -4.86 6.44
CA GLU A 33 23.80 -3.97 7.25
C GLU A 33 22.30 -4.38 7.20
N SER A 34 21.68 -4.54 8.35
CA SER A 34 20.27 -4.94 8.48
C SER A 34 19.25 -3.90 7.92
N ASN A 35 19.69 -2.69 7.58
CA ASN A 35 18.80 -1.60 7.12
C ASN A 35 19.38 -0.80 5.94
N ALA A 36 19.89 -1.50 4.94
CA ALA A 36 20.51 -0.93 3.75
C ALA A 36 19.71 0.18 3.06
N PRO A 37 18.39 0.05 2.80
CA PRO A 37 17.62 1.12 2.14
C PRO A 37 17.56 2.41 2.96
N ALA A 38 17.50 2.33 4.29
CA ALA A 38 17.53 3.51 5.15
C ALA A 38 18.90 4.19 5.12
N ARG A 39 19.97 3.40 5.06
CA ARG A 39 21.34 3.93 4.95
C ARG A 39 21.51 4.69 3.64
N VAL A 40 21.10 4.11 2.49
CA VAL A 40 21.15 4.80 1.19
C VAL A 40 20.30 6.07 1.18
N ARG A 41 19.11 6.06 1.79
CA ARG A 41 18.29 7.28 1.92
C ARG A 41 19.00 8.36 2.73
N LYS A 42 19.68 8.00 3.80
CA LYS A 42 20.45 8.95 4.62
C LYS A 42 21.61 9.54 3.82
N ILE A 43 22.34 8.71 3.09
CA ILE A 43 23.43 9.14 2.20
C ILE A 43 22.88 10.12 1.15
N LEU A 44 21.77 9.76 0.48
CA LEU A 44 21.16 10.62 -0.52
C LEU A 44 20.73 11.96 0.08
N ALA A 45 20.06 11.95 1.23
CA ALA A 45 19.61 13.18 1.90
C ALA A 45 20.78 14.11 2.24
N THR A 46 21.92 13.55 2.69
CA THR A 46 23.13 14.33 2.95
C THR A 46 23.67 14.93 1.65
N LEU A 47 23.79 14.15 0.58
CA LEU A 47 24.29 14.62 -0.71
C LEU A 47 23.40 15.71 -1.31
N GLU A 48 22.09 15.58 -1.19
CA GLU A 48 21.11 16.58 -1.67
C GLU A 48 21.15 17.87 -0.83
N ALA A 49 21.32 17.76 0.48
CA ALA A 49 21.44 18.93 1.36
C ALA A 49 22.73 19.73 1.10
N GLU A 50 23.84 19.04 0.83
CA GLU A 50 25.13 19.66 0.49
C GLU A 50 25.13 20.26 -0.92
N ASN A 51 24.28 19.76 -1.83
CA ASN A 51 24.24 20.13 -3.24
C ASN A 51 22.81 20.44 -3.70
N PRO A 52 22.23 21.61 -3.38
CA PRO A 52 20.86 21.98 -3.79
C PRO A 52 20.65 22.07 -5.31
N ASP A 53 21.68 22.45 -6.09
CA ASP A 53 21.68 22.45 -7.56
C ASP A 53 22.85 21.56 -8.04
N PRO A 54 22.68 20.22 -8.04
CA PRO A 54 23.79 19.31 -8.24
C PRO A 54 24.28 19.35 -9.68
N LYS A 55 25.59 19.56 -9.86
CA LYS A 55 26.30 19.53 -11.14
C LYS A 55 27.56 18.69 -11.03
N GLY A 56 28.06 18.24 -12.18
CA GLY A 56 29.33 17.50 -12.23
C GLY A 56 29.29 16.21 -11.40
N ALA A 57 30.33 15.99 -10.62
CA ALA A 57 30.49 14.78 -9.79
C ALA A 57 29.37 14.57 -8.77
N ALA A 58 28.88 15.64 -8.13
CA ALA A 58 27.78 15.58 -7.18
C ALA A 58 26.48 15.10 -7.84
N ALA A 59 26.20 15.57 -9.06
CA ALA A 59 25.05 15.13 -9.83
C ALA A 59 25.14 13.63 -10.19
N GLN A 60 26.33 13.11 -10.48
CA GLN A 60 26.54 11.69 -10.73
C GLN A 60 26.28 10.85 -9.47
N LYS A 61 26.82 11.23 -8.31
CA LYS A 61 26.60 10.55 -7.04
C LYS A 61 25.11 10.51 -6.66
N ILE A 62 24.43 11.67 -6.77
CA ILE A 62 23.00 11.77 -6.49
C ILE A 62 22.18 10.90 -7.46
N GLY A 63 22.54 10.91 -8.75
CA GLY A 63 21.91 10.08 -9.77
C GLY A 63 22.03 8.57 -9.47
N ILE A 64 23.23 8.11 -9.11
CA ILE A 64 23.48 6.72 -8.74
C ILE A 64 22.74 6.35 -7.44
N ALA A 65 22.76 7.22 -6.41
CA ALA A 65 22.01 6.98 -5.18
C ALA A 65 20.49 6.92 -5.42
N ARG A 66 19.94 7.76 -6.30
CA ARG A 66 18.53 7.68 -6.70
C ARG A 66 18.21 6.41 -7.47
N TYR A 67 19.12 5.94 -8.35
CA TYR A 67 19.01 4.67 -9.03
C TYR A 67 18.94 3.51 -8.02
N MET A 68 19.83 3.46 -7.03
CA MET A 68 19.80 2.45 -5.96
C MET A 68 18.48 2.43 -5.17
N LEU A 69 17.78 3.57 -5.11
CA LEU A 69 16.45 3.70 -4.47
C LEU A 69 15.29 3.52 -5.45
N TRP A 70 15.53 3.02 -6.67
CA TRP A 70 14.50 2.79 -7.69
C TRP A 70 13.73 4.04 -8.12
N ARG A 71 14.37 5.21 -8.01
CA ARG A 71 13.81 6.51 -8.41
C ARG A 71 14.34 6.88 -9.80
N PHE A 72 14.01 6.09 -10.82
CA PHE A 72 14.65 6.13 -12.13
C PHE A 72 14.47 7.45 -12.87
N ASP A 73 13.27 8.05 -12.90
CA ASP A 73 13.06 9.34 -13.56
C ASP A 73 13.90 10.44 -12.90
N SER A 74 13.88 10.56 -11.58
CA SER A 74 14.69 11.55 -10.87
C SER A 74 16.19 11.26 -10.92
N ALA A 75 16.58 9.98 -11.08
CA ALA A 75 17.98 9.60 -11.35
C ALA A 75 18.43 10.12 -12.71
N LEU A 76 17.59 9.98 -13.77
CA LEU A 76 17.88 10.51 -15.10
C LEU A 76 18.06 12.03 -15.09
N GLU A 77 17.22 12.76 -14.34
CA GLU A 77 17.34 14.21 -14.17
C GLU A 77 18.71 14.60 -13.58
N ALA A 78 19.11 13.96 -12.50
CA ALA A 78 20.42 14.22 -11.89
C ALA A 78 21.57 13.83 -12.82
N LEU A 79 21.52 12.63 -13.43
CA LEU A 79 22.55 12.16 -14.36
C LEU A 79 22.66 13.06 -15.62
N ALA A 80 21.63 13.80 -16.01
CA ALA A 80 21.72 14.74 -17.12
C ALA A 80 22.71 15.88 -16.85
N ALA A 81 22.86 16.29 -15.58
CA ALA A 81 23.82 17.31 -15.14
C ALA A 81 25.21 16.78 -14.78
N ALA A 82 25.41 15.45 -14.82
CA ALA A 82 26.69 14.79 -14.54
C ALA A 82 27.66 14.89 -15.73
N PRO A 83 28.99 14.65 -15.51
CA PRO A 83 29.97 14.62 -16.57
C PRO A 83 29.67 13.54 -17.61
N ASP A 84 29.96 13.80 -18.88
CA ASP A 84 29.75 12.82 -19.95
C ASP A 84 30.85 11.74 -19.97
N ASN A 85 30.71 10.74 -19.11
CA ASN A 85 31.61 9.61 -18.95
C ASN A 85 30.90 8.26 -19.12
N LYS A 86 31.64 7.17 -19.07
CA LYS A 86 31.15 5.80 -19.22
C LYS A 86 30.09 5.44 -18.17
N ASP A 87 30.33 5.81 -16.90
CA ASP A 87 29.47 5.42 -15.78
C ASP A 87 28.12 6.13 -15.85
N ARG A 88 28.12 7.45 -16.10
CA ARG A 88 26.88 8.20 -16.35
C ARG A 88 26.02 7.53 -17.43
N ARG A 89 26.63 7.23 -18.60
CA ARG A 89 25.94 6.61 -19.73
C ARG A 89 25.39 5.24 -19.36
N PHE A 90 26.17 4.45 -18.65
CA PHE A 90 25.75 3.14 -18.19
C PHE A 90 24.55 3.21 -17.24
N PHE A 91 24.57 4.10 -16.23
CA PHE A 91 23.44 4.28 -15.33
C PHE A 91 22.22 4.90 -16.01
N GLN A 92 22.40 5.80 -16.98
CA GLN A 92 21.26 6.29 -17.78
C GLN A 92 20.62 5.17 -18.59
N ALA A 93 21.41 4.27 -19.17
CA ALA A 93 20.92 3.12 -19.90
C ALA A 93 20.14 2.16 -18.98
N LEU A 94 20.66 1.88 -17.77
CA LEU A 94 19.94 1.06 -16.77
C LEU A 94 18.61 1.70 -16.36
N CYS A 95 18.59 3.02 -16.14
CA CYS A 95 17.35 3.72 -15.82
C CYS A 95 16.33 3.61 -16.96
N TYR A 96 16.74 3.83 -18.22
CA TYR A 96 15.87 3.68 -19.37
C TYR A 96 15.36 2.25 -19.55
N LYS A 97 16.21 1.22 -19.30
CA LYS A 97 15.82 -0.19 -19.32
C LYS A 97 14.70 -0.47 -18.29
N HIS A 98 14.86 -0.02 -17.05
CA HIS A 98 13.83 -0.19 -16.00
C HIS A 98 12.53 0.57 -16.31
N LEU A 99 12.61 1.72 -16.99
CA LEU A 99 11.46 2.48 -17.46
C LEU A 99 10.86 1.91 -18.77
N ARG A 100 11.33 0.76 -19.26
CA ARG A 100 10.93 0.10 -20.52
C ARG A 100 11.11 0.96 -21.76
N ARG A 101 12.03 1.95 -21.71
CA ARG A 101 12.43 2.79 -22.85
C ARG A 101 13.62 2.14 -23.55
N TYR A 102 13.41 0.96 -24.12
CA TYR A 102 14.48 0.06 -24.56
C TYR A 102 15.38 0.66 -25.65
N ASP A 103 14.80 1.37 -26.63
CA ASP A 103 15.59 2.02 -27.68
C ASP A 103 16.61 3.01 -27.10
N LYS A 104 16.18 3.84 -26.14
CA LYS A 104 17.08 4.78 -25.45
C LYS A 104 18.11 4.06 -24.60
N ALA A 105 17.74 2.95 -23.97
CA ALA A 105 18.68 2.15 -23.20
C ALA A 105 19.81 1.60 -24.10
N LEU A 106 19.46 1.05 -25.27
CA LEU A 106 20.43 0.52 -26.23
C LEU A 106 21.36 1.63 -26.76
N GLU A 107 20.84 2.83 -27.05
CA GLU A 107 21.66 3.96 -27.45
C GLU A 107 22.66 4.36 -26.35
N GLU A 108 22.21 4.46 -25.10
CA GLU A 108 23.10 4.87 -24.00
C GLU A 108 24.11 3.78 -23.63
N PHE A 109 23.76 2.48 -23.76
CA PHE A 109 24.74 1.39 -23.62
C PHE A 109 25.80 1.44 -24.72
N ALA A 110 25.43 1.71 -25.97
CA ALA A 110 26.41 1.89 -27.05
C ALA A 110 27.35 3.06 -26.76
N ARG A 111 26.82 4.20 -26.32
CA ARG A 111 27.59 5.38 -25.90
C ARG A 111 28.50 5.09 -24.71
N ALA A 112 28.04 4.28 -23.72
CA ALA A 112 28.86 3.86 -22.59
C ALA A 112 30.06 3.04 -23.06
N ARG A 113 29.85 2.12 -24.00
CA ARG A 113 30.91 1.32 -24.62
C ARG A 113 31.94 2.21 -25.35
N ASP A 114 31.48 3.19 -26.15
CA ASP A 114 32.34 4.13 -26.86
C ASP A 114 33.18 4.99 -25.89
N LYS A 115 32.69 5.23 -24.67
CA LYS A 115 33.42 5.90 -23.58
C LYS A 115 34.31 4.97 -22.75
N GLY A 116 34.44 3.70 -23.14
CA GLY A 116 35.34 2.73 -22.49
C GLY A 116 34.74 2.01 -21.29
N ALA A 117 33.42 1.80 -21.25
CA ALA A 117 32.82 0.88 -20.32
C ALA A 117 33.24 -0.57 -20.62
N ASP A 118 33.20 -1.44 -19.59
CA ASP A 118 33.53 -2.85 -19.75
C ASP A 118 32.65 -3.52 -20.81
N GLN A 119 33.30 -4.07 -21.84
CA GLN A 119 32.58 -4.58 -23.01
C GLN A 119 31.66 -5.76 -22.64
N ALA A 120 32.13 -6.66 -21.76
CA ALA A 120 31.36 -7.83 -21.36
C ALA A 120 30.09 -7.42 -20.61
N SER A 121 30.21 -6.51 -19.64
CA SER A 121 29.08 -5.96 -18.89
C SER A 121 28.07 -5.24 -19.79
N VAL A 122 28.55 -4.42 -20.75
CA VAL A 122 27.68 -3.72 -21.70
C VAL A 122 26.96 -4.70 -22.61
N ASP A 123 27.68 -5.68 -23.17
CA ASP A 123 27.10 -6.64 -24.13
C ASP A 123 26.06 -7.54 -23.45
N ILE A 124 26.26 -7.94 -22.17
CA ILE A 124 25.23 -8.64 -21.37
C ILE A 124 23.99 -7.75 -21.20
N GLN A 125 24.15 -6.47 -20.85
CA GLN A 125 23.03 -5.55 -20.66
C GLN A 125 22.29 -5.24 -21.97
N ILE A 126 22.99 -5.19 -23.10
CA ILE A 126 22.39 -5.05 -24.43
C ILE A 126 21.57 -6.32 -24.77
N ALA A 127 22.13 -7.51 -24.52
CA ALA A 127 21.40 -8.75 -24.73
C ALA A 127 20.14 -8.84 -23.88
N GLU A 128 20.23 -8.50 -22.59
CA GLU A 128 19.07 -8.44 -21.69
C GLU A 128 18.00 -7.43 -22.20
N THR A 129 18.45 -6.26 -22.66
CA THR A 129 17.55 -5.23 -23.18
C THR A 129 16.81 -5.71 -24.44
N HIS A 130 17.51 -6.41 -25.34
CA HIS A 130 16.90 -7.03 -26.53
C HIS A 130 15.90 -8.12 -26.13
N ALA A 131 16.23 -8.98 -25.17
CA ALA A 131 15.31 -10.01 -24.68
C ALA A 131 14.02 -9.35 -24.11
N LEU A 132 14.15 -8.35 -23.25
CA LEU A 132 13.03 -7.62 -22.64
C LEU A 132 12.19 -6.83 -23.66
N SER A 133 12.79 -6.40 -24.78
CA SER A 133 12.08 -5.73 -25.88
C SER A 133 11.40 -6.71 -26.86
N GLY A 134 11.56 -8.02 -26.66
CA GLY A 134 11.00 -9.06 -27.53
C GLY A 134 11.90 -9.46 -28.71
N ASN A 135 13.08 -8.87 -28.85
CA ASN A 135 14.03 -9.19 -29.91
C ASN A 135 14.91 -10.41 -29.55
N LEU A 136 14.25 -11.56 -29.35
CA LEU A 136 14.89 -12.76 -28.80
C LEU A 136 16.01 -13.32 -29.68
N GLU A 137 15.86 -13.31 -31.02
CA GLU A 137 16.89 -13.78 -31.95
C GLU A 137 18.21 -12.98 -31.79
N THR A 138 18.09 -11.66 -31.66
CA THR A 138 19.25 -10.78 -31.47
C THR A 138 19.91 -11.06 -30.11
N ALA A 139 19.11 -11.21 -29.05
CA ALA A 139 19.61 -11.54 -27.72
C ALA A 139 20.35 -12.87 -27.72
N GLN A 140 19.77 -13.93 -28.28
CA GLN A 140 20.39 -15.25 -28.39
C GLN A 140 21.69 -15.21 -29.20
N GLY A 141 21.71 -14.46 -30.31
CA GLY A 141 22.91 -14.29 -31.14
C GLY A 141 24.06 -13.59 -30.40
N LEU A 142 23.76 -12.61 -29.57
CA LEU A 142 24.75 -11.93 -28.71
C LEU A 142 25.25 -12.87 -27.60
N LEU A 143 24.34 -13.54 -26.90
CA LEU A 143 24.69 -14.49 -25.82
C LEU A 143 25.49 -15.67 -26.34
N GLY A 144 25.18 -16.16 -27.55
CA GLY A 144 25.95 -17.24 -28.19
C GLY A 144 27.43 -16.87 -28.45
N LYS A 145 27.70 -15.58 -28.72
CA LYS A 145 29.09 -15.09 -28.87
C LYS A 145 29.81 -14.97 -27.52
N LEU A 146 29.08 -14.56 -26.48
CA LEU A 146 29.63 -14.36 -25.12
C LEU A 146 29.85 -15.68 -24.36
N GLY A 147 29.06 -16.72 -24.66
CA GLY A 147 29.02 -17.94 -23.88
C GLY A 147 30.34 -18.70 -23.76
N LYS A 148 31.29 -18.51 -24.67
CA LYS A 148 32.59 -19.14 -24.61
C LYS A 148 33.54 -18.55 -23.54
N SER A 149 33.34 -17.27 -23.23
CA SER A 149 34.19 -16.52 -22.29
C SER A 149 33.55 -16.27 -20.93
N LEU A 150 32.20 -16.36 -20.85
CA LEU A 150 31.43 -15.96 -19.68
C LEU A 150 30.55 -17.11 -19.12
N SER A 151 30.92 -18.37 -19.35
CA SER A 151 30.14 -19.55 -18.92
C SER A 151 29.85 -19.61 -17.42
N ASP A 152 30.73 -19.04 -16.60
CA ASP A 152 30.61 -19.00 -15.14
C ASP A 152 30.33 -17.56 -14.57
N ASP A 153 29.96 -16.61 -15.43
CA ASP A 153 29.52 -15.29 -14.98
C ASP A 153 27.99 -15.36 -14.67
N THR A 154 27.64 -15.09 -13.40
CA THR A 154 26.22 -15.19 -12.97
C THR A 154 25.31 -14.24 -13.72
N ARG A 155 25.76 -13.03 -14.08
CA ARG A 155 25.01 -12.04 -14.86
C ARG A 155 24.69 -12.58 -16.25
N PHE A 156 25.66 -13.25 -16.89
CA PHE A 156 25.47 -13.91 -18.18
C PHE A 156 24.46 -15.06 -18.07
N LEU A 157 24.58 -15.91 -17.04
CA LEU A 157 23.67 -17.03 -16.83
C LEU A 157 22.24 -16.52 -16.58
N VAL A 158 22.05 -15.52 -15.74
CA VAL A 158 20.73 -14.91 -15.47
C VAL A 158 20.12 -14.31 -16.74
N THR A 159 20.93 -13.62 -17.57
CA THR A 159 20.45 -13.03 -18.82
C THR A 159 20.10 -14.11 -19.86
N ARG A 160 20.88 -15.19 -19.93
CA ARG A 160 20.59 -16.33 -20.81
C ARG A 160 19.33 -17.07 -20.35
N GLY A 161 19.20 -17.32 -19.05
CA GLY A 161 18.00 -17.90 -18.47
C GLY A 161 16.76 -17.07 -18.76
N LEU A 162 16.83 -15.74 -18.59
CA LEU A 162 15.72 -14.83 -18.96
C LEU A 162 15.37 -14.93 -20.47
N THR A 163 16.38 -14.99 -21.32
CA THR A 163 16.16 -15.07 -22.77
C THR A 163 15.51 -16.41 -23.13
N ASN A 164 15.90 -17.50 -22.48
CA ASN A 164 15.30 -18.82 -22.63
C ASN A 164 13.85 -18.87 -22.11
N GLU A 165 13.60 -18.27 -20.93
CA GLU A 165 12.26 -18.13 -20.34
C GLU A 165 11.30 -17.42 -21.33
N LEU A 166 11.72 -16.27 -21.87
CA LEU A 166 10.94 -15.50 -22.83
C LEU A 166 10.78 -16.22 -24.19
N ALA A 167 11.66 -17.15 -24.52
CA ALA A 167 11.57 -18.01 -25.70
C ALA A 167 10.75 -19.28 -25.47
N GLY A 168 10.27 -19.54 -24.24
CA GLY A 168 9.53 -20.76 -23.88
C GLY A 168 10.41 -21.99 -23.68
N ASN A 169 11.71 -21.82 -23.42
CA ASN A 169 12.66 -22.89 -23.16
C ASN A 169 12.87 -23.07 -21.63
N ASP A 170 11.83 -23.51 -20.94
CA ASP A 170 11.75 -23.54 -19.48
C ASP A 170 12.86 -24.37 -18.81
N ASP A 171 13.16 -25.57 -19.34
CA ASP A 171 14.21 -26.43 -18.79
C ASP A 171 15.59 -25.77 -18.81
N GLN A 172 15.93 -25.04 -19.89
CA GLN A 172 17.19 -24.34 -20.01
C GLN A 172 17.26 -23.11 -19.14
N SER A 173 16.13 -22.40 -19.01
CA SER A 173 15.97 -21.26 -18.14
C SER A 173 16.20 -21.65 -16.67
N LEU A 174 15.54 -22.72 -16.23
CA LEU A 174 15.68 -23.26 -14.87
C LEU A 174 17.13 -23.66 -14.57
N ALA A 175 17.76 -24.39 -15.49
CA ALA A 175 19.15 -24.83 -15.35
C ALA A 175 20.12 -23.64 -15.23
N ASP A 176 19.90 -22.58 -16.01
CA ASP A 176 20.73 -21.37 -15.98
C ASP A 176 20.60 -20.61 -14.65
N TYR A 177 19.38 -20.46 -14.12
CA TYR A 177 19.16 -19.79 -12.83
C TYR A 177 19.72 -20.61 -11.67
N GLN A 178 19.54 -21.93 -11.67
CA GLN A 178 20.12 -22.82 -10.66
C GLN A 178 21.65 -22.77 -10.71
N ARG A 179 22.25 -22.81 -11.90
CA ARG A 179 23.70 -22.70 -12.06
C ARG A 179 24.25 -21.36 -11.56
N ALA A 180 23.54 -20.27 -11.80
CA ALA A 180 23.93 -18.97 -11.26
C ALA A 180 23.95 -18.97 -9.72
N LEU A 181 22.98 -19.60 -9.05
CA LEU A 181 22.92 -19.72 -7.60
C LEU A 181 23.94 -20.73 -7.02
N GLU A 182 24.32 -21.76 -7.77
CA GLU A 182 25.45 -22.64 -7.38
C GLU A 182 26.77 -21.89 -7.34
N ILE A 183 27.01 -20.95 -8.29
CA ILE A 183 28.20 -20.12 -8.35
C ILE A 183 28.17 -19.03 -7.28
N ASN A 184 27.06 -18.33 -7.17
CA ASN A 184 26.84 -17.28 -6.18
C ASN A 184 25.47 -17.44 -5.50
N PRO A 185 25.44 -18.11 -4.32
CA PRO A 185 24.19 -18.32 -3.58
C PRO A 185 23.51 -17.02 -3.11
N ASP A 186 24.20 -15.88 -3.13
CA ASP A 186 23.69 -14.59 -2.70
C ASP A 186 23.32 -13.68 -3.87
N ASP A 187 23.29 -14.19 -5.11
CA ASP A 187 22.87 -13.43 -6.28
C ASP A 187 21.35 -13.15 -6.25
N THR A 188 21.00 -11.93 -5.88
CA THR A 188 19.58 -11.50 -5.74
C THR A 188 18.84 -11.49 -7.09
N ALA A 189 19.53 -11.28 -8.20
CA ALA A 189 18.91 -11.31 -9.53
C ALA A 189 18.57 -12.76 -9.92
N ALA A 190 19.48 -13.70 -9.68
CA ALA A 190 19.23 -15.12 -9.89
C ALA A 190 18.09 -15.65 -8.99
N MET A 191 18.12 -15.28 -7.69
CA MET A 191 17.04 -15.64 -6.74
C MET A 191 15.69 -15.11 -7.20
N PHE A 192 15.63 -13.84 -7.59
CA PHE A 192 14.40 -13.24 -8.07
C PHE A 192 13.87 -13.95 -9.32
N ARG A 193 14.74 -14.25 -10.28
CA ARG A 193 14.33 -14.93 -11.51
C ARG A 193 13.83 -16.35 -11.25
N LEU A 194 14.55 -17.10 -10.41
CA LEU A 194 14.12 -18.44 -10.03
C LEU A 194 12.79 -18.41 -9.24
N ALA A 195 12.65 -17.46 -8.32
CA ALA A 195 11.38 -17.28 -7.61
C ALA A 195 10.24 -16.97 -8.55
N PHE A 196 10.45 -16.07 -9.52
CA PHE A 196 9.46 -15.69 -10.52
C PHE A 196 9.11 -16.86 -11.46
N PHE A 197 10.10 -17.68 -11.82
CA PHE A 197 9.89 -18.90 -12.58
C PHE A 197 8.93 -19.87 -11.85
N TRP A 198 9.18 -20.14 -10.56
CA TRP A 198 8.32 -21.01 -9.76
C TRP A 198 6.92 -20.42 -9.54
N ASP A 199 6.82 -19.11 -9.37
CA ASP A 199 5.57 -18.37 -9.23
C ASP A 199 4.69 -18.56 -10.50
N LEU A 200 5.26 -18.39 -11.69
CA LEU A 200 4.57 -18.61 -12.96
C LEU A 200 4.16 -20.08 -13.18
N HIS A 201 4.90 -21.03 -12.64
CA HIS A 201 4.62 -22.47 -12.76
C HIS A 201 3.73 -23.01 -11.62
N GLY A 202 3.24 -22.13 -10.73
CA GLY A 202 2.29 -22.47 -9.67
C GLY A 202 2.92 -23.14 -8.44
N ASP A 203 4.24 -23.14 -8.28
CA ASP A 203 4.92 -23.57 -7.06
C ASP A 203 5.14 -22.38 -6.13
N GLU A 204 4.02 -21.93 -5.50
CA GLU A 204 4.00 -20.76 -4.61
C GLU A 204 4.92 -20.93 -3.39
N GLU A 205 5.11 -22.17 -2.90
CA GLU A 205 5.92 -22.42 -1.71
C GLU A 205 7.40 -22.15 -1.99
N GLN A 206 7.91 -22.67 -3.11
CA GLN A 206 9.27 -22.41 -3.55
C GLN A 206 9.47 -20.94 -3.92
N ALA A 207 8.51 -20.35 -4.66
CA ALA A 207 8.54 -18.95 -5.03
C ALA A 207 8.63 -18.05 -3.80
N MET A 208 7.76 -18.26 -2.80
CA MET A 208 7.72 -17.48 -1.56
C MET A 208 9.01 -17.61 -0.77
N THR A 209 9.58 -18.82 -0.69
CA THR A 209 10.84 -19.06 0.01
C THR A 209 11.98 -18.24 -0.61
N LEU A 210 12.10 -18.28 -1.93
CA LEU A 210 13.13 -17.55 -2.66
C LEU A 210 12.89 -16.04 -2.63
N TYR A 211 11.63 -15.57 -2.76
CA TYR A 211 11.34 -14.15 -2.60
C TYR A 211 11.68 -13.64 -1.19
N LYS A 212 11.41 -14.41 -0.13
CA LYS A 212 11.81 -14.05 1.24
C LYS A 212 13.32 -13.90 1.36
N GLN A 213 14.06 -14.85 0.84
CA GLN A 213 15.55 -14.76 0.82
C GLN A 213 16.03 -13.56 0.01
N CYS A 214 15.43 -13.31 -1.15
CA CYS A 214 15.79 -12.18 -2.02
C CYS A 214 15.56 -10.82 -1.33
N VAL A 215 14.44 -10.63 -0.61
CA VAL A 215 14.12 -9.35 0.02
C VAL A 215 14.84 -9.08 1.33
N GLU A 216 15.52 -10.08 1.89
CA GLU A 216 16.40 -9.91 3.05
C GLU A 216 17.78 -9.36 2.65
N ARG A 217 18.15 -9.49 1.38
CA ARG A 217 19.44 -9.05 0.84
C ARG A 217 19.30 -7.68 0.17
N PRO A 218 20.26 -6.78 0.34
CA PRO A 218 20.36 -5.55 -0.45
C PRO A 218 20.97 -5.83 -1.85
N PRO A 219 20.63 -5.04 -2.87
CA PRO A 219 19.57 -4.02 -2.84
C PRO A 219 18.20 -4.68 -2.78
N VAL A 220 17.28 -4.08 -2.01
CA VAL A 220 15.92 -4.64 -1.92
C VAL A 220 15.25 -4.55 -3.29
N PHE A 221 14.98 -5.69 -3.87
CA PHE A 221 14.32 -5.81 -5.16
C PHE A 221 12.84 -5.42 -5.02
N ALA A 222 12.44 -4.26 -5.55
CA ALA A 222 11.04 -3.79 -5.42
C ALA A 222 10.04 -4.76 -6.05
N ASN A 223 10.41 -5.41 -7.18
CA ASN A 223 9.56 -6.41 -7.81
C ASN A 223 9.42 -7.67 -6.94
N ALA A 224 10.48 -8.11 -6.26
CA ALA A 224 10.39 -9.24 -5.33
C ALA A 224 9.45 -8.94 -4.15
N LEU A 225 9.52 -7.71 -3.60
CA LEU A 225 8.57 -7.26 -2.57
C LEU A 225 7.14 -7.17 -3.07
N LEU A 226 6.92 -6.73 -4.33
CA LEU A 226 5.58 -6.69 -4.93
C LEU A 226 5.00 -8.09 -5.10
N ASN A 227 5.77 -9.01 -5.68
CA ASN A 227 5.32 -10.38 -5.91
C ASN A 227 5.09 -11.11 -4.58
N LEU A 228 6.00 -10.94 -3.60
CA LEU A 228 5.81 -11.49 -2.25
C LEU A 228 4.58 -10.92 -1.56
N ALA A 229 4.28 -9.63 -1.76
CA ALA A 229 3.08 -9.01 -1.22
C ALA A 229 1.81 -9.60 -1.83
N THR A 230 1.82 -9.89 -3.14
CA THR A 230 0.70 -10.54 -3.83
C THR A 230 0.49 -11.96 -3.31
N LEU A 231 1.55 -12.77 -3.20
CA LEU A 231 1.46 -14.13 -2.63
C LEU A 231 0.95 -14.13 -1.18
N TYR A 232 1.35 -13.13 -0.36
CA TYR A 232 0.79 -12.99 0.99
C TYR A 232 -0.68 -12.62 0.98
N GLU A 233 -1.12 -11.80 0.02
CA GLU A 233 -2.53 -11.40 -0.13
C GLU A 233 -3.39 -12.60 -0.55
N ASP A 234 -2.92 -13.41 -1.50
CA ASP A 234 -3.58 -14.64 -1.95
C ASP A 234 -3.75 -15.66 -0.82
N GLN A 235 -2.81 -15.69 0.13
CA GLN A 235 -2.89 -16.52 1.34
C GLN A 235 -3.68 -15.86 2.50
N GLY A 236 -4.25 -14.67 2.31
CA GLY A 236 -4.96 -13.93 3.36
C GLY A 236 -4.07 -13.32 4.44
N LEU A 237 -2.75 -13.31 4.24
CA LEU A 237 -1.76 -12.77 5.17
C LEU A 237 -1.55 -11.25 4.94
N PHE A 238 -2.64 -10.48 5.05
CA PHE A 238 -2.68 -9.05 4.69
C PHE A 238 -1.65 -8.20 5.43
N ASP A 239 -1.36 -8.47 6.70
CA ASP A 239 -0.35 -7.72 7.46
C ASP A 239 1.06 -7.87 6.88
N ASN A 240 1.39 -9.06 6.39
CA ASN A 240 2.66 -9.35 5.74
C ASN A 240 2.74 -8.64 4.38
N SER A 241 1.66 -8.67 3.59
CA SER A 241 1.54 -7.94 2.33
C SER A 241 1.75 -6.44 2.55
N ILE A 242 1.01 -5.83 3.49
CA ILE A 242 1.13 -4.42 3.87
C ILE A 242 2.57 -4.07 4.29
N SER A 243 3.24 -4.94 5.06
CA SER A 243 4.62 -4.74 5.47
C SER A 243 5.57 -4.66 4.27
N CYS A 244 5.44 -5.59 3.30
CA CYS A 244 6.24 -5.58 2.07
C CYS A 244 6.02 -4.29 1.26
N LEU A 245 4.76 -3.88 1.08
CA LEU A 245 4.40 -2.68 0.33
C LEU A 245 4.90 -1.39 0.99
N ARG A 246 4.83 -1.30 2.31
CA ARG A 246 5.38 -0.18 3.08
C ARG A 246 6.90 -0.08 2.95
N ARG A 247 7.61 -1.21 2.85
CA ARG A 247 9.08 -1.21 2.60
C ARG A 247 9.39 -0.58 1.24
N ILE A 248 8.61 -0.87 0.19
CA ILE A 248 8.77 -0.21 -1.13
C ILE A 248 8.52 1.29 -1.01
N LEU A 249 7.39 1.68 -0.38
CA LEU A 249 7.01 3.09 -0.25
C LEU A 249 7.96 3.88 0.65
N ALA A 250 8.65 3.22 1.57
CA ALA A 250 9.70 3.85 2.36
C ALA A 250 10.92 4.25 1.51
N THR A 251 11.21 3.55 0.40
CA THR A 251 12.28 3.90 -0.54
C THR A 251 11.79 4.78 -1.69
N ASN A 252 10.63 4.48 -2.24
CA ASN A 252 10.00 5.24 -3.31
C ASN A 252 8.54 5.56 -2.96
N PRO A 253 8.25 6.70 -2.28
CA PRO A 253 6.90 7.06 -1.84
C PRO A 253 5.87 7.17 -2.96
N ASN A 254 6.33 7.42 -4.19
CA ASN A 254 5.49 7.59 -5.38
C ASN A 254 5.40 6.34 -6.25
N HIS A 255 5.79 5.16 -5.73
CA HIS A 255 5.71 3.92 -6.51
C HIS A 255 4.24 3.56 -6.80
N PRO A 256 3.77 3.62 -8.08
CA PRO A 256 2.34 3.59 -8.39
C PRO A 256 1.68 2.25 -8.01
N ARG A 257 2.30 1.12 -8.35
CA ARG A 257 1.77 -0.23 -8.04
C ARG A 257 1.75 -0.49 -6.53
N ALA A 258 2.80 -0.11 -5.80
CA ALA A 258 2.85 -0.33 -4.36
C ALA A 258 1.79 0.49 -3.61
N ARG A 259 1.47 1.71 -4.07
CA ARG A 259 0.38 2.52 -3.50
C ARG A 259 -0.99 1.90 -3.76
N MET A 260 -1.21 1.39 -4.97
CA MET A 260 -2.45 0.72 -5.35
C MET A 260 -2.64 -0.55 -4.52
N PHE A 261 -1.67 -1.45 -4.52
CA PHE A 261 -1.73 -2.71 -3.76
C PHE A 261 -1.85 -2.50 -2.25
N LEU A 262 -1.20 -1.46 -1.69
CA LEU A 262 -1.36 -1.13 -0.27
C LEU A 262 -2.81 -0.76 0.06
N LYS A 263 -3.46 0.02 -0.80
CA LYS A 263 -4.87 0.37 -0.62
C LYS A 263 -5.76 -0.87 -0.71
N ASP A 264 -5.47 -1.77 -1.65
CA ASP A 264 -6.23 -2.99 -1.84
C ASP A 264 -6.06 -3.94 -0.64
N ALA A 265 -4.83 -4.18 -0.17
CA ALA A 265 -4.54 -5.00 1.00
C ALA A 265 -5.13 -4.42 2.30
N ASP A 266 -5.08 -3.09 2.51
CA ASP A 266 -5.74 -2.44 3.65
C ASP A 266 -7.27 -2.60 3.57
N SER A 267 -7.86 -2.52 2.38
CA SER A 267 -9.30 -2.73 2.18
C SER A 267 -9.69 -4.18 2.42
N SER A 268 -8.92 -5.14 1.92
CA SER A 268 -9.14 -6.59 2.09
C SER A 268 -9.02 -7.00 3.56
N LYS A 269 -8.06 -6.43 4.30
CA LYS A 269 -7.92 -6.64 5.74
C LYS A 269 -9.17 -6.18 6.51
N ASN A 270 -9.78 -5.08 6.10
CA ASN A 270 -10.97 -4.51 6.76
C ASN A 270 -12.28 -5.11 6.22
N MET A 271 -12.21 -5.81 5.09
CA MET A 271 -13.31 -6.50 4.43
C MET A 271 -13.52 -7.94 4.94
N TYR A 272 -13.10 -8.22 6.17
CA TYR A 272 -13.45 -9.51 6.77
C TYR A 272 -14.97 -9.57 6.91
N TYR A 273 -15.59 -10.10 5.86
CA TYR A 273 -17.01 -10.39 5.81
C TYR A 273 -17.21 -11.63 6.69
N ASP A 274 -17.62 -11.40 7.92
CA ASP A 274 -18.05 -12.49 8.79
C ASP A 274 -19.33 -13.08 8.18
N GLU A 275 -19.15 -14.10 7.30
CA GLU A 275 -20.27 -14.80 6.67
C GLU A 275 -21.25 -15.34 7.71
N ASP A 276 -20.76 -15.75 8.87
CA ASP A 276 -21.60 -16.24 9.95
C ASP A 276 -22.41 -15.11 10.59
N GLN A 277 -21.81 -13.93 10.74
CA GLN A 277 -22.52 -12.75 11.21
C GLN A 277 -23.54 -12.27 10.17
N ALA A 278 -23.17 -12.25 8.89
CA ALA A 278 -24.10 -11.90 7.82
C ALA A 278 -25.26 -12.91 7.70
N ARG A 279 -24.98 -14.20 7.81
CA ARG A 279 -26.02 -15.26 7.86
C ARG A 279 -26.93 -15.09 9.06
N ARG A 280 -26.40 -14.78 10.25
CA ARG A 280 -27.20 -14.49 11.46
C ARG A 280 -28.07 -13.28 11.29
N ILE A 281 -27.53 -12.17 10.71
CA ILE A 281 -28.27 -10.96 10.42
C ILE A 281 -29.36 -11.24 9.37
N ALA A 282 -29.04 -11.93 8.27
CA ALA A 282 -30.00 -12.30 7.23
C ALA A 282 -31.11 -13.19 7.79
N HIS A 283 -30.77 -14.18 8.61
CA HIS A 283 -31.75 -15.06 9.27
C HIS A 283 -32.65 -14.29 10.25
N ARG A 284 -32.07 -13.39 11.04
CA ARG A 284 -32.83 -12.50 11.94
C ARG A 284 -33.79 -11.59 11.16
N ASN A 285 -33.33 -10.98 10.07
CA ASN A 285 -34.17 -10.13 9.22
C ASN A 285 -35.30 -10.93 8.58
N ALA A 286 -35.02 -12.15 8.10
CA ALA A 286 -36.06 -13.03 7.56
C ALA A 286 -37.15 -13.38 8.61
N ILE A 287 -36.78 -13.57 9.87
CA ILE A 287 -37.76 -13.79 10.97
C ILE A 287 -38.56 -12.50 11.23
N LEU A 288 -37.92 -11.33 11.21
CA LEU A 288 -38.58 -10.06 11.48
C LEU A 288 -39.55 -9.64 10.38
N ASP A 289 -39.34 -10.08 9.15
CA ASP A 289 -40.22 -9.81 8.00
C ASP A 289 -41.47 -10.71 7.97
N ILE A 290 -41.57 -11.72 8.84
CA ILE A 290 -42.74 -12.60 8.88
C ILE A 290 -43.98 -11.76 9.23
N PRO A 291 -45.07 -11.83 8.41
CA PRO A 291 -46.29 -11.10 8.69
C PRO A 291 -46.97 -11.61 9.96
N VAL A 292 -47.51 -10.73 10.78
CA VAL A 292 -48.32 -11.10 11.99
C VAL A 292 -49.59 -11.85 11.63
N THR A 293 -50.02 -11.82 10.38
CA THR A 293 -51.20 -12.57 9.87
C THR A 293 -50.99 -14.03 9.76
N ASP A 294 -49.71 -14.49 9.71
CA ASP A 294 -49.32 -15.92 9.58
C ASP A 294 -49.44 -16.67 10.90
N PHE A 295 -49.75 -15.95 11.96
CA PHE A 295 -49.94 -16.52 13.29
C PHE A 295 -51.38 -16.63 13.70
N GLU A 296 -51.70 -17.66 14.50
CA GLU A 296 -53.03 -17.89 15.05
C GLU A 296 -53.34 -16.90 16.21
N LEU A 297 -53.61 -15.65 15.84
CA LEU A 297 -54.03 -14.62 16.79
C LEU A 297 -55.56 -14.49 16.80
N SER A 298 -56.12 -14.16 17.98
CA SER A 298 -57.55 -13.85 18.09
C SER A 298 -57.97 -12.72 17.14
N VAL A 299 -59.23 -12.72 16.67
CA VAL A 299 -59.76 -11.69 15.80
C VAL A 299 -59.59 -10.30 16.40
N ARG A 300 -59.67 -10.18 17.73
CA ARG A 300 -59.47 -8.94 18.47
C ARG A 300 -58.04 -8.46 18.37
N ALA A 301 -57.03 -9.32 18.64
CA ALA A 301 -55.61 -8.99 18.55
C ALA A 301 -55.24 -8.58 17.12
N ARG A 302 -55.67 -9.37 16.13
CA ARG A 302 -55.42 -9.08 14.70
C ARG A 302 -55.99 -7.74 14.25
N ASN A 303 -57.23 -7.42 14.64
CA ASN A 303 -57.86 -6.16 14.29
C ASN A 303 -57.19 -4.95 14.97
N CYS A 304 -56.70 -5.08 16.19
CA CYS A 304 -55.96 -4.05 16.89
C CYS A 304 -54.60 -3.80 16.22
N LEU A 305 -53.81 -4.86 15.94
CA LEU A 305 -52.53 -4.73 15.24
C LEU A 305 -52.68 -4.08 13.86
N LYS A 306 -53.73 -4.48 13.09
CA LYS A 306 -54.03 -3.87 11.79
C LYS A 306 -54.34 -2.36 11.91
N LYS A 307 -55.09 -1.93 12.93
CA LYS A 307 -55.37 -0.53 13.18
C LYS A 307 -54.14 0.27 13.61
N MET A 308 -53.21 -0.36 14.30
CA MET A 308 -51.93 0.23 14.69
C MET A 308 -50.91 0.21 13.56
N ASN A 309 -51.25 -0.31 12.37
CA ASN A 309 -50.40 -0.49 11.23
C ASN A 309 -49.19 -1.41 11.50
N ILE A 310 -49.28 -2.30 12.48
CA ILE A 310 -48.28 -3.31 12.80
C ILE A 310 -48.53 -4.52 11.89
N ARG A 311 -47.59 -4.81 11.00
CA ARG A 311 -47.76 -5.82 9.94
C ARG A 311 -46.82 -7.01 10.09
N THR A 312 -45.63 -6.79 10.67
CA THR A 312 -44.58 -7.80 10.78
C THR A 312 -44.12 -8.02 12.22
N LEU A 313 -43.37 -9.07 12.48
CA LEU A 313 -42.74 -9.27 13.79
C LEU A 313 -41.75 -8.14 14.12
N GLY A 314 -41.08 -7.59 13.09
CA GLY A 314 -40.21 -6.43 13.23
C GLY A 314 -40.93 -5.20 13.76
N ASP A 315 -42.17 -4.97 13.35
CA ASP A 315 -42.98 -3.88 13.91
C ASP A 315 -43.35 -4.10 15.37
N LEU A 316 -43.65 -5.37 15.73
CA LEU A 316 -43.98 -5.73 17.11
C LEU A 316 -42.79 -5.56 18.08
N ILE A 317 -41.60 -5.92 17.69
CA ILE A 317 -40.44 -5.73 18.58
C ILE A 317 -40.04 -4.26 18.78
N ARG A 318 -40.53 -3.36 17.89
CA ARG A 318 -40.34 -1.91 18.00
C ARG A 318 -41.44 -1.24 18.84
N THR A 319 -42.51 -1.97 19.20
CA THR A 319 -43.62 -1.46 19.95
C THR A 319 -43.54 -1.88 21.40
N SER A 320 -43.68 -0.97 22.34
CA SER A 320 -43.66 -1.27 23.76
C SER A 320 -45.01 -1.86 24.25
N GLU A 321 -44.97 -2.55 25.38
CA GLU A 321 -46.21 -3.08 26.03
C GLU A 321 -47.17 -1.94 26.38
N ALA A 322 -46.63 -0.85 26.89
CA ALA A 322 -47.44 0.33 27.28
C ALA A 322 -48.19 0.93 26.06
N GLU A 323 -47.51 0.98 24.91
CA GLU A 323 -48.07 1.46 23.66
C GLU A 323 -49.20 0.56 23.16
N LEU A 324 -49.04 -0.77 23.19
CA LEU A 324 -50.09 -1.71 22.83
C LEU A 324 -51.30 -1.62 23.79
N MET A 325 -51.05 -1.49 25.09
CA MET A 325 -52.12 -1.35 26.10
C MET A 325 -52.85 -0.02 26.05
N SER A 326 -52.25 1.02 25.54
CA SER A 326 -52.92 2.32 25.36
C SER A 326 -54.01 2.30 24.29
N TYR A 327 -54.03 1.28 23.44
CA TYR A 327 -54.97 1.22 22.32
C TYR A 327 -56.37 0.76 22.74
N LYS A 328 -57.38 1.49 22.30
CA LYS A 328 -58.78 1.20 22.61
C LYS A 328 -59.17 -0.21 22.13
N ASN A 329 -59.73 -1.04 23.05
CA ASN A 329 -60.12 -2.43 22.84
C ASN A 329 -58.93 -3.44 22.77
N PHE A 330 -57.73 -3.07 23.11
CA PHE A 330 -56.66 -3.99 23.34
C PHE A 330 -56.60 -4.34 24.85
N GLY A 331 -56.42 -5.60 25.20
CA GLY A 331 -56.47 -6.04 26.60
C GLY A 331 -55.41 -7.09 26.90
N GLU A 332 -55.26 -7.41 28.19
CA GLU A 332 -54.25 -8.37 28.69
C GLU A 332 -54.27 -9.73 28.00
N THR A 333 -55.45 -10.22 27.58
CA THR A 333 -55.55 -11.49 26.85
C THR A 333 -54.84 -11.45 25.52
N SER A 334 -55.09 -10.36 24.75
CA SER A 334 -54.41 -10.14 23.45
C SER A 334 -52.90 -9.88 23.63
N LEU A 335 -52.50 -9.20 24.71
CA LEU A 335 -51.12 -8.99 25.03
C LEU A 335 -50.41 -10.34 25.34
N ARG A 336 -51.06 -11.22 26.07
CA ARG A 336 -50.55 -12.56 26.43
C ARG A 336 -50.40 -13.43 25.18
N GLU A 337 -51.34 -13.40 24.23
CA GLU A 337 -51.24 -14.10 22.94
C GLU A 337 -50.02 -13.62 22.14
N ILE A 338 -49.81 -12.31 22.03
CA ILE A 338 -48.68 -11.74 21.30
C ILE A 338 -47.33 -12.06 21.97
N LYS A 339 -47.26 -11.99 23.31
CA LYS A 339 -46.08 -12.40 24.07
C LYS A 339 -45.74 -13.87 23.87
N ALA A 340 -46.74 -14.74 23.89
CA ALA A 340 -46.55 -16.18 23.66
C ALA A 340 -46.06 -16.47 22.24
N MET A 341 -46.62 -15.78 21.26
CA MET A 341 -46.22 -15.89 19.86
C MET A 341 -44.78 -15.39 19.63
N LEU A 342 -44.41 -14.21 20.14
CA LEU A 342 -43.04 -13.69 20.06
C LEU A 342 -42.03 -14.59 20.81
N GLY A 343 -42.41 -15.07 22.01
CA GLY A 343 -41.57 -15.98 22.81
C GLY A 343 -41.26 -17.30 22.09
N ALA A 344 -42.21 -17.85 21.31
CA ALA A 344 -42.02 -19.03 20.49
C ALA A 344 -40.95 -18.80 19.38
N LYS A 345 -40.68 -17.53 19.00
CA LYS A 345 -39.62 -17.13 18.04
C LYS A 345 -38.39 -16.56 18.73
N GLY A 346 -38.30 -16.59 20.07
CA GLY A 346 -37.19 -16.01 20.81
C GLY A 346 -37.16 -14.47 20.82
N LEU A 347 -38.31 -13.84 20.53
CA LEU A 347 -38.45 -12.38 20.47
C LEU A 347 -39.26 -11.82 21.64
N ARG A 348 -39.12 -10.52 21.93
CA ARG A 348 -39.87 -9.80 22.97
C ARG A 348 -40.41 -8.48 22.47
N LEU A 349 -41.53 -8.00 23.01
CA LEU A 349 -42.04 -6.66 22.77
C LEU A 349 -41.02 -5.62 23.26
N GLY A 350 -40.84 -4.55 22.49
CA GLY A 350 -39.91 -3.48 22.83
C GLY A 350 -38.41 -3.86 22.74
N GLN A 351 -38.08 -5.08 22.32
CA GLN A 351 -36.70 -5.53 22.23
C GLN A 351 -35.83 -4.63 21.36
N ALA A 352 -36.34 -4.14 20.23
CA ALA A 352 -35.61 -3.23 19.36
C ALA A 352 -35.40 -1.84 19.99
N LEU A 353 -36.27 -1.41 20.88
CA LEU A 353 -36.11 -0.15 21.63
C LEU A 353 -35.01 -0.31 22.68
N GLU A 354 -35.00 -1.42 23.42
CA GLU A 354 -33.95 -1.74 24.40
C GLU A 354 -32.59 -1.88 23.72
N GLU A 355 -32.53 -2.56 22.57
CA GLU A 355 -31.30 -2.72 21.78
C GLU A 355 -30.81 -1.38 21.22
N ALA A 356 -31.71 -0.49 20.78
CA ALA A 356 -31.38 0.85 20.31
C ALA A 356 -30.86 1.74 21.46
N GLU A 357 -31.48 1.67 22.64
CA GLU A 357 -31.02 2.37 23.84
C GLU A 357 -29.63 1.85 24.27
N LEU A 358 -29.43 0.53 24.26
CA LEU A 358 -28.14 -0.09 24.59
C LEU A 358 -27.08 0.26 23.51
N SER A 359 -27.47 0.25 22.24
CA SER A 359 -26.59 0.68 21.12
C SER A 359 -26.32 2.17 21.18
N GLY A 360 -27.30 2.99 21.57
CA GLY A 360 -27.13 4.41 21.83
C GLY A 360 -26.22 4.69 23.04
N LEU A 361 -26.28 3.86 24.09
CA LEU A 361 -25.36 3.87 25.22
C LEU A 361 -23.97 3.34 24.88
N ILE A 362 -23.88 2.41 23.91
CA ILE A 362 -22.60 1.88 23.39
C ILE A 362 -22.07 2.81 22.27
N SER A 363 -22.96 3.50 21.54
CA SER A 363 -22.66 4.54 20.55
C SER A 363 -22.60 5.95 21.12
N ALA A 364 -23.02 6.16 22.38
CA ALA A 364 -22.44 7.24 23.14
C ALA A 364 -20.93 6.98 23.10
N PRO A 365 -20.14 7.89 22.50
CA PRO A 365 -18.73 7.64 22.39
C PRO A 365 -18.26 7.27 23.80
N VAL A 366 -17.93 6.00 24.03
CA VAL A 366 -16.89 5.69 24.99
C VAL A 366 -15.85 6.67 24.55
N ALA A 367 -15.72 7.76 25.30
CA ALA A 367 -14.62 8.66 25.14
C ALA A 367 -13.43 7.73 25.09
N LYS A 368 -12.98 7.43 23.85
CA LYS A 368 -11.66 6.91 23.66
C LYS A 368 -10.84 7.99 24.28
N THR A 369 -10.51 7.81 25.54
CA THR A 369 -9.43 8.49 26.22
C THR A 369 -8.18 8.11 25.44
N ASN A 370 -8.11 8.67 24.23
CA ASN A 370 -6.92 8.77 23.45
C ASN A 370 -6.11 9.87 24.14
N VAL A 371 -5.28 9.45 25.07
CA VAL A 371 -4.20 10.26 25.67
C VAL A 371 -3.32 10.94 24.59
N LYS A 372 -3.53 10.68 23.32
CA LYS A 372 -2.90 11.34 22.17
C LYS A 372 -3.69 12.53 21.58
N ASN A 373 -4.99 12.69 21.87
CA ASN A 373 -5.80 13.74 21.24
C ASN A 373 -5.85 15.07 22.05
N GLU A 374 -5.50 15.08 23.32
CA GLU A 374 -5.49 16.34 24.09
C GLU A 374 -4.53 17.37 23.48
N GLY A 375 -3.38 16.92 22.96
CA GLY A 375 -2.44 17.79 22.25
C GLY A 375 -2.97 18.33 20.92
N VAL A 376 -3.74 17.54 20.19
CA VAL A 376 -4.32 17.93 18.88
C VAL A 376 -5.50 18.88 19.06
N LEU A 377 -6.39 18.63 20.01
CA LEU A 377 -7.54 19.49 20.31
C LEU A 377 -7.12 20.86 20.85
N ALA A 378 -5.98 20.95 21.54
CA ALA A 378 -5.41 22.21 22.01
C ALA A 378 -4.67 23.01 20.91
N THR A 379 -4.56 22.46 19.67
CA THR A 379 -3.86 23.13 18.57
C THR A 379 -4.59 24.44 18.20
N PRO A 380 -3.90 25.59 18.23
CA PRO A 380 -4.49 26.87 17.87
C PRO A 380 -4.82 26.91 16.37
N LEU A 381 -6.01 27.40 16.00
CA LEU A 381 -6.44 27.57 14.59
C LEU A 381 -5.50 28.49 13.79
N ALA A 382 -4.75 29.34 14.48
CA ALA A 382 -3.73 30.21 13.86
C ALA A 382 -2.61 29.43 13.13
N GLN A 383 -2.35 28.19 13.53
CA GLN A 383 -1.33 27.32 12.93
C GLN A 383 -1.86 26.54 11.70
N ILE A 384 -3.16 26.60 11.45
CA ILE A 384 -3.81 25.89 10.36
C ILE A 384 -4.10 26.88 9.23
N ALA A 385 -3.77 26.47 8.02
CA ALA A 385 -3.97 27.30 6.83
C ALA A 385 -5.45 27.28 6.38
N PHE A 386 -6.25 28.23 6.92
CA PHE A 386 -7.60 28.50 6.44
C PHE A 386 -7.62 29.69 5.47
N SER A 387 -8.58 29.68 4.54
CA SER A 387 -8.86 30.85 3.70
C SER A 387 -9.23 32.07 4.54
N LYS A 388 -9.02 33.27 4.01
CA LYS A 388 -9.37 34.51 4.70
C LYS A 388 -10.85 34.56 5.14
N ARG A 389 -11.74 33.94 4.37
CA ARG A 389 -13.18 33.89 4.67
C ARG A 389 -13.48 32.93 5.83
N ALA A 390 -12.94 31.71 5.78
CA ALA A 390 -13.10 30.73 6.85
C ALA A 390 -12.52 31.26 8.18
N ARG A 391 -11.31 31.83 8.13
CA ARG A 391 -10.65 32.39 9.32
C ARG A 391 -11.47 33.52 9.94
N LYS A 392 -11.96 34.50 9.14
CA LYS A 392 -12.79 35.61 9.66
C LYS A 392 -14.08 35.12 10.33
N ALA A 393 -14.68 34.06 9.78
CA ALA A 393 -15.90 33.49 10.39
C ALA A 393 -15.60 32.77 11.71
N LEU A 394 -14.47 32.05 11.78
CA LEU A 394 -14.03 31.39 13.01
C LEU A 394 -13.67 32.42 14.10
N ASP A 395 -13.00 33.50 13.72
CA ASP A 395 -12.67 34.62 14.63
C ASP A 395 -13.95 35.31 15.14
N ASN A 396 -14.96 35.51 14.29
CA ASN A 396 -16.25 36.10 14.69
C ASN A 396 -17.02 35.20 15.67
N LEU A 397 -16.85 33.88 15.59
CA LEU A 397 -17.44 32.92 16.52
C LEU A 397 -16.60 32.72 17.79
N GLY A 398 -15.44 33.40 17.90
CA GLY A 398 -14.53 33.27 19.03
C GLY A 398 -13.88 31.91 19.16
N ILE A 399 -13.77 31.14 18.05
CA ILE A 399 -13.20 29.80 18.04
C ILE A 399 -11.68 29.92 17.83
N THR A 400 -10.91 29.48 18.80
CA THR A 400 -9.43 29.65 18.83
C THR A 400 -8.66 28.34 18.67
N THR A 401 -9.30 27.20 19.00
CA THR A 401 -8.67 25.88 18.99
C THR A 401 -9.45 24.86 18.14
N LEU A 402 -8.79 23.77 17.74
CA LEU A 402 -9.46 22.65 17.05
C LEU A 402 -10.55 22.01 17.91
N GLY A 403 -10.35 21.93 19.22
CA GLY A 403 -11.34 21.38 20.15
C GLY A 403 -12.63 22.21 20.20
N GLU A 404 -12.52 23.55 20.21
CA GLU A 404 -13.69 24.44 20.14
C GLU A 404 -14.42 24.33 18.79
N LEU A 405 -13.65 24.11 17.70
CA LEU A 405 -14.22 23.93 16.36
C LEU A 405 -14.99 22.62 16.24
N THR A 406 -14.48 21.53 16.78
CA THR A 406 -15.16 20.22 16.77
C THR A 406 -16.41 20.18 17.63
N ALA A 407 -16.57 21.11 18.58
CA ALA A 407 -17.76 21.24 19.40
C ALA A 407 -18.93 21.95 18.67
N LYS A 408 -18.69 22.52 17.48
CA LYS A 408 -19.69 23.22 16.66
C LYS A 408 -20.35 22.28 15.65
N THR A 409 -21.64 22.56 15.38
CA THR A 409 -22.39 21.90 14.31
C THR A 409 -22.24 22.65 12.99
N GLU A 410 -22.51 21.97 11.87
CA GLU A 410 -22.52 22.59 10.55
C GLU A 410 -23.55 23.73 10.43
N ALA A 411 -24.70 23.54 11.05
CA ALA A 411 -25.76 24.55 11.08
C ALA A 411 -25.33 25.85 11.80
N GLU A 412 -24.57 25.71 12.90
CA GLU A 412 -24.03 26.87 13.63
C GLU A 412 -22.99 27.63 12.80
N LEU A 413 -22.17 26.93 12.03
CA LEU A 413 -21.19 27.54 11.15
C LEU A 413 -21.85 28.21 9.93
N LEU A 414 -22.87 27.58 9.34
CA LEU A 414 -23.60 28.14 8.19
C LEU A 414 -24.48 29.34 8.56
N ALA A 415 -24.84 29.49 9.83
CA ALA A 415 -25.58 30.66 10.33
C ALA A 415 -24.75 31.96 10.38
N CYS A 416 -23.41 31.87 10.18
CA CYS A 416 -22.55 33.03 10.18
C CYS A 416 -22.67 33.84 8.89
N GLU A 417 -22.67 35.17 9.02
CA GLU A 417 -22.67 36.08 7.87
C GLU A 417 -21.42 35.83 6.99
N ASN A 418 -21.61 35.73 5.68
CA ASN A 418 -20.58 35.48 4.65
C ASN A 418 -19.86 34.12 4.77
N PHE A 419 -20.42 33.15 5.50
CA PHE A 419 -19.93 31.78 5.55
C PHE A 419 -20.82 30.87 4.67
N GLY A 420 -20.22 30.18 3.71
CA GLY A 420 -20.95 29.34 2.76
C GLY A 420 -20.38 27.93 2.67
N GLN A 421 -21.02 27.11 1.84
CA GLN A 421 -20.69 25.70 1.66
C GLN A 421 -19.22 25.45 1.31
N THR A 422 -18.59 26.36 0.56
CA THR A 422 -17.16 26.26 0.20
C THR A 422 -16.26 26.34 1.44
N SER A 423 -16.57 27.27 2.37
CA SER A 423 -15.80 27.41 3.61
C SER A 423 -16.09 26.26 4.59
N LEU A 424 -17.31 25.71 4.57
CA LEU A 424 -17.63 24.51 5.35
C LEU A 424 -16.86 23.29 4.86
N ASN A 425 -16.79 23.08 3.55
CA ASN A 425 -16.05 21.98 2.96
C ASN A 425 -14.53 22.09 3.26
N GLU A 426 -13.99 23.32 3.24
CA GLU A 426 -12.61 23.58 3.64
C GLU A 426 -12.37 23.19 5.11
N ILE A 427 -13.27 23.55 6.01
CA ILE A 427 -13.18 23.18 7.43
C ILE A 427 -13.26 21.67 7.61
N ARG A 428 -14.18 20.98 6.94
CA ARG A 428 -14.27 19.52 6.97
C ARG A 428 -12.99 18.85 6.48
N GLN A 429 -12.42 19.34 5.39
CA GLN A 429 -11.17 18.83 4.85
C GLN A 429 -10.02 19.00 5.84
N ARG A 430 -9.89 20.18 6.45
CA ARG A 430 -8.83 20.45 7.42
C ARG A 430 -9.00 19.66 8.72
N LEU A 431 -10.22 19.52 9.23
CA LEU A 431 -10.47 18.65 10.39
C LEU A 431 -10.14 17.18 10.07
N GLY A 432 -10.48 16.71 8.85
CA GLY A 432 -10.14 15.37 8.40
C GLY A 432 -8.63 15.09 8.35
N GLU A 433 -7.78 16.09 8.04
CA GLU A 433 -6.32 15.97 8.10
C GLU A 433 -5.79 15.65 9.51
N TYR A 434 -6.55 16.06 10.55
CA TYR A 434 -6.27 15.76 11.96
C TYR A 434 -7.08 14.58 12.52
N GLY A 435 -7.87 13.90 11.67
CA GLY A 435 -8.74 12.81 12.09
C GLY A 435 -9.92 13.25 12.95
N LEU A 436 -10.34 14.52 12.81
CA LEU A 436 -11.44 15.15 13.54
C LEU A 436 -12.65 15.42 12.62
N ALA A 437 -13.83 15.56 13.20
CA ALA A 437 -15.06 15.95 12.53
C ALA A 437 -15.84 17.00 13.35
N LEU A 438 -16.75 17.73 12.69
CA LEU A 438 -17.70 18.62 13.37
C LEU A 438 -18.72 17.78 14.14
N ARG A 439 -19.33 18.38 15.17
CA ARG A 439 -20.42 17.76 15.93
C ARG A 439 -21.63 17.54 15.03
N GLU A 440 -22.21 16.34 15.06
CA GLU A 440 -23.49 16.08 14.40
C GLU A 440 -24.62 16.79 15.14
N PRO A 441 -25.66 17.27 14.45
CA PRO A 441 -26.82 17.82 15.10
C PRO A 441 -27.54 16.74 15.91
N ASP A 442 -27.94 17.08 17.12
CA ASP A 442 -28.71 16.22 18.02
C ASP A 442 -30.10 15.87 17.46
#